data_a318e950e15f3918a3425254e4059347
#
_entry.id   a318e950e15f3918a3425254e4059347
#
_cell.length_a   1.000
_cell.length_b   1.000
_cell.length_c   1.000
_cell.angle_alpha   90.00
_cell.angle_beta   90.00
_cell.angle_gamma   90.00
#
_symmetry.space_group_name_H-M   'P 1'
#
loop_
_entity.id
_entity.type
_entity.pdbx_description
1 polymer ?
#
loop_
_entity_poly.entity_id
_entity_poly.type
_entity_poly.pdbx_seq_one_letter_code
_entity_poly.pdbx_strand_id
1 'polypeptide(L)'
;HRSVSRGLGDVYKRQEDEYGVIETSSNISESISEDIGVSKMNVNLFNQLSIKDIDVSILPKTTVIPVGNLAGVKLYTNGVLVVGMSEIQGEDNKIYKPYEKTGIEEGDTIIAVNNQTIHSTEDLISCVNKSLGNEVEIDFVRDNEALQCSMTPVKTQGEEYKLGLWVRDSAAGVGTVTFYEPESKTFAALGHGI
;
A
#
# COMPACT_ATOMS: atom_id res chain seq x y z
N HIS A 1 -0.66 11.79 9.65
CA HIS A 1 -1.27 11.12 8.49
C HIS A 1 -2.19 12.11 7.79
N ARG A 2 -1.67 12.86 6.84
CA ARG A 2 -2.45 13.79 6.01
C ARG A 2 -2.71 13.11 4.68
N SER A 3 -3.94 12.70 4.48
CA SER A 3 -4.40 12.01 3.29
C SER A 3 -4.29 12.87 2.04
N VAL A 4 -4.07 12.22 0.90
CA VAL A 4 -4.07 12.81 -0.45
C VAL A 4 -5.37 13.58 -0.76
N SER A 5 -6.48 13.31 -0.05
CA SER A 5 -7.74 14.05 -0.14
C SER A 5 -7.62 15.53 0.23
N ARG A 6 -6.65 15.92 1.06
CA ARG A 6 -6.40 17.32 1.40
C ARG A 6 -5.82 18.12 0.23
N GLY A 7 -5.07 17.48 -0.66
CA GLY A 7 -4.49 18.14 -1.82
C GLY A 7 -5.50 18.58 -2.86
N LEU A 8 -6.50 17.74 -3.17
CA LEU A 8 -7.54 18.11 -4.14
C LEU A 8 -8.55 19.13 -3.58
N GLY A 9 -8.92 19.00 -2.30
CA GLY A 9 -9.79 19.98 -1.64
C GLY A 9 -9.14 21.36 -1.51
N ASP A 10 -7.85 21.40 -1.19
CA ASP A 10 -7.10 22.66 -1.08
C ASP A 10 -6.86 23.32 -2.45
N VAL A 11 -6.69 22.54 -3.52
CA VAL A 11 -6.58 23.07 -4.88
C VAL A 11 -7.90 23.70 -5.34
N TYR A 12 -9.03 23.07 -5.06
CA TYR A 12 -10.35 23.62 -5.40
C TYR A 12 -10.70 24.88 -4.58
N LYS A 13 -10.39 24.88 -3.26
CA LYS A 13 -10.58 26.06 -2.41
C LYS A 13 -9.68 27.23 -2.80
N ARG A 14 -8.44 26.96 -3.22
CA ARG A 14 -7.55 28.04 -3.69
C ARG A 14 -8.01 28.67 -5.00
N GLN A 15 -8.72 27.92 -5.85
CA GLN A 15 -9.32 28.51 -7.06
C GLN A 15 -10.52 29.42 -6.78
N GLU A 16 -11.23 29.25 -5.66
CA GLU A 16 -12.36 30.09 -5.29
C GLU A 16 -11.95 31.31 -4.41
N ASP A 17 -10.90 31.17 -3.57
CA ASP A 17 -10.58 32.18 -2.55
C ASP A 17 -9.40 33.11 -2.89
N GLU A 18 -8.60 32.83 -3.91
CA GLU A 18 -7.44 33.66 -4.30
C GLU A 18 -7.38 33.85 -5.82
N TYR A 19 -8.17 34.75 -6.34
CA TYR A 19 -7.81 35.41 -7.60
C TYR A 19 -6.70 36.46 -7.33
N GLY A 20 -5.57 36.00 -6.89
CA GLY A 20 -4.34 36.67 -7.18
C GLY A 20 -3.99 36.35 -8.63
N VAL A 21 -4.40 37.20 -9.56
CA VAL A 21 -3.86 37.20 -10.91
C VAL A 21 -2.36 37.44 -10.74
N ILE A 22 -1.59 36.35 -10.73
CA ILE A 22 -0.17 36.46 -11.03
C ILE A 22 -0.15 36.77 -12.53
N GLU A 23 -0.15 38.07 -12.88
CA GLU A 23 0.31 38.48 -14.20
C GLU A 23 1.77 38.05 -14.31
N THR A 24 1.99 36.80 -14.71
CA THR A 24 3.25 36.41 -15.27
C THR A 24 3.34 37.09 -16.63
N SER A 25 3.91 38.28 -16.65
CA SER A 25 4.49 38.83 -17.86
C SER A 25 5.71 37.98 -18.22
N SER A 26 5.49 36.73 -18.51
CA SER A 26 6.47 35.87 -19.13
C SER A 26 6.05 35.81 -20.59
N ASN A 27 6.92 36.25 -21.47
CA ASN A 27 6.96 35.74 -22.82
C ASN A 27 7.17 34.22 -22.72
N ILE A 28 6.10 33.51 -22.45
CA ILE A 28 6.02 32.08 -22.73
C ILE A 28 5.97 32.06 -24.25
N SER A 29 7.15 31.97 -24.85
CA SER A 29 7.25 31.69 -26.28
C SER A 29 6.44 30.41 -26.52
N GLU A 30 5.53 30.50 -27.49
CA GLU A 30 4.69 29.42 -28.02
C GLU A 30 5.51 28.26 -28.58
N SER A 31 6.18 27.54 -27.74
CA SER A 31 6.74 26.23 -28.05
C SER A 31 6.49 25.29 -26.90
N ILE A 32 5.22 25.25 -26.47
CA ILE A 32 4.75 24.04 -25.80
C ILE A 32 4.62 23.04 -26.96
N SER A 33 5.66 22.24 -27.15
CA SER A 33 5.52 21.02 -27.94
C SER A 33 4.36 20.26 -27.30
N GLU A 34 3.40 19.80 -28.08
CA GLU A 34 2.29 18.94 -27.64
C GLU A 34 2.80 17.56 -27.14
N ASP A 35 4.06 17.46 -26.82
CA ASP A 35 4.69 16.24 -26.35
C ASP A 35 4.23 15.97 -24.91
N ILE A 36 3.45 14.91 -24.79
CA ILE A 36 3.07 14.32 -23.50
C ILE A 36 4.35 13.95 -22.77
N GLY A 37 4.52 14.44 -21.54
CA GLY A 37 5.72 14.16 -20.76
C GLY A 37 5.85 14.99 -19.50
N VAL A 38 6.99 14.83 -18.84
CA VAL A 38 7.35 15.60 -17.64
C VAL A 38 8.34 16.69 -18.07
N SER A 39 7.99 17.94 -17.81
CA SER A 39 8.84 19.10 -18.03
C SER A 39 9.21 19.73 -16.69
N LYS A 40 10.43 20.30 -16.60
CA LYS A 40 10.86 21.05 -15.42
C LYS A 40 10.64 22.54 -15.67
N MET A 41 9.92 23.18 -14.75
CA MET A 41 9.73 24.61 -14.75
C MET A 41 10.55 25.23 -13.64
N ASN A 42 11.44 26.18 -13.98
CA ASN A 42 12.25 26.90 -13.01
C ASN A 42 11.54 28.21 -12.65
N VAL A 43 11.25 28.38 -11.38
CA VAL A 43 10.71 29.62 -10.84
C VAL A 43 11.87 30.53 -10.42
N ASN A 44 12.06 31.64 -11.15
CA ASN A 44 13.11 32.60 -10.91
C ASN A 44 12.55 33.93 -10.41
N LEU A 45 13.22 34.53 -9.44
CA LEU A 45 12.97 35.90 -9.01
C LEU A 45 13.85 36.85 -9.80
N PHE A 46 13.24 37.88 -10.40
CA PHE A 46 13.93 38.90 -11.22
C PHE A 46 14.80 38.32 -12.35
N ASN A 47 14.45 37.17 -12.92
CA ASN A 47 15.21 36.44 -13.95
C ASN A 47 16.67 36.09 -13.57
N GLN A 48 17.07 36.23 -12.33
CA GLN A 48 18.46 36.02 -11.91
C GLN A 48 18.62 35.03 -10.75
N LEU A 49 17.61 34.88 -9.92
CA LEU A 49 17.68 34.01 -8.74
C LEU A 49 16.66 32.87 -8.86
N SER A 50 17.16 31.65 -9.06
CA SER A 50 16.31 30.45 -9.04
C SER A 50 15.83 30.20 -7.62
N ILE A 51 14.50 30.14 -7.42
CA ILE A 51 13.87 29.89 -6.12
C ILE A 51 13.51 28.43 -5.97
N LYS A 52 12.95 27.84 -7.04
CA LYS A 52 12.42 26.47 -6.98
C LYS A 52 12.24 25.88 -8.38
N ASP A 53 12.56 24.60 -8.47
CA ASP A 53 12.19 23.76 -9.63
C ASP A 53 10.86 23.06 -9.34
N ILE A 54 9.97 23.05 -10.33
CA ILE A 54 8.67 22.39 -10.27
C ILE A 54 8.58 21.40 -11.43
N ASP A 55 8.27 20.16 -11.15
CA ASP A 55 7.97 19.16 -12.17
C ASP A 55 6.54 19.37 -12.65
N VAL A 56 6.38 19.63 -13.96
CA VAL A 56 5.10 19.82 -14.63
C VAL A 56 4.84 18.64 -15.53
N SER A 57 3.76 17.91 -15.25
CA SER A 57 3.32 16.81 -16.11
C SER A 57 2.32 17.32 -17.14
N ILE A 58 2.66 17.17 -18.41
CA ILE A 58 1.78 17.48 -19.54
C ILE A 58 1.03 16.21 -19.90
N LEU A 59 -0.27 16.20 -19.65
CA LEU A 59 -1.15 15.05 -19.91
C LEU A 59 -2.05 15.33 -21.11
N PRO A 60 -2.46 14.30 -21.87
CA PRO A 60 -3.43 14.45 -22.93
C PRO A 60 -4.77 14.91 -22.35
N LYS A 61 -5.52 15.66 -23.13
CA LYS A 61 -6.89 16.05 -22.76
C LYS A 61 -7.76 14.81 -22.71
N THR A 62 -8.22 14.46 -21.50
CA THR A 62 -9.06 13.29 -21.27
C THR A 62 -10.47 13.73 -20.88
N THR A 63 -11.49 13.09 -21.46
CA THR A 63 -12.88 13.33 -21.10
C THR A 63 -13.30 12.29 -20.07
N VAL A 64 -13.76 12.75 -18.93
CA VAL A 64 -14.22 11.87 -17.83
C VAL A 64 -15.68 12.19 -17.46
N ILE A 65 -16.38 11.17 -17.01
CA ILE A 65 -17.72 11.28 -16.43
C ILE A 65 -17.57 11.32 -14.92
N PRO A 66 -17.95 12.42 -14.24
CA PRO A 66 -17.89 12.48 -12.79
C PRO A 66 -18.89 11.49 -12.18
N VAL A 67 -18.48 10.79 -11.14
CA VAL A 67 -19.29 9.81 -10.39
C VAL A 67 -19.15 10.15 -8.91
N GLY A 68 -20.10 9.72 -8.08
CA GLY A 68 -20.09 9.96 -6.63
C GLY A 68 -20.56 8.75 -5.83
N ASN A 69 -20.50 7.55 -6.44
CA ASN A 69 -21.03 6.35 -5.83
C ASN A 69 -20.04 5.76 -4.81
N LEU A 70 -20.58 5.30 -3.67
CA LEU A 70 -19.80 4.52 -2.71
C LEU A 70 -19.38 3.20 -3.34
N ALA A 71 -18.11 2.83 -3.12
CA ALA A 71 -17.55 1.55 -3.52
C ALA A 71 -16.80 0.91 -2.36
N GLY A 72 -17.03 -0.38 -2.15
CA GLY A 72 -16.16 -1.21 -1.32
C GLY A 72 -14.97 -1.68 -2.16
N VAL A 73 -13.77 -1.51 -1.65
CA VAL A 73 -12.55 -2.02 -2.27
C VAL A 73 -12.00 -3.10 -1.36
N LYS A 74 -11.76 -4.29 -1.91
CA LYS A 74 -11.06 -5.38 -1.22
C LYS A 74 -9.81 -5.73 -2.01
N LEU A 75 -8.66 -5.55 -1.38
CA LEU A 75 -7.36 -5.91 -1.92
C LEU A 75 -6.91 -7.23 -1.29
N TYR A 76 -6.41 -8.13 -2.10
CA TYR A 76 -5.81 -9.37 -1.64
C TYR A 76 -4.30 -9.29 -1.83
N THR A 77 -3.55 -9.81 -0.86
CA THR A 77 -2.10 -9.96 -0.98
C THR A 77 -1.76 -11.28 -1.66
N ASN A 78 -0.64 -11.33 -2.38
CA ASN A 78 -0.07 -12.61 -2.84
C ASN A 78 0.65 -13.28 -1.68
N GLY A 79 -0.10 -13.99 -0.81
CA GLY A 79 0.39 -14.52 0.43
C GLY A 79 -0.22 -13.80 1.63
N VAL A 80 0.37 -13.97 2.79
CA VAL A 80 -0.17 -13.51 4.07
C VAL A 80 0.80 -12.51 4.71
N LEU A 81 0.37 -11.25 4.85
CA LEU A 81 1.18 -10.17 5.39
C LEU A 81 1.30 -10.26 6.92
N VAL A 82 2.50 -10.23 7.44
CA VAL A 82 2.77 -10.12 8.88
C VAL A 82 2.54 -8.67 9.32
N VAL A 83 1.60 -8.45 10.22
CA VAL A 83 1.22 -7.12 10.72
C VAL A 83 1.57 -6.90 12.20
N GLY A 84 2.17 -7.89 12.82
CA GLY A 84 2.64 -7.83 14.20
C GLY A 84 3.01 -9.19 14.74
N MET A 85 3.54 -9.21 15.96
CA MET A 85 3.95 -10.42 16.66
C MET A 85 3.51 -10.35 18.12
N SER A 86 3.19 -11.50 18.72
CA SER A 86 2.85 -11.59 20.13
C SER A 86 3.34 -12.89 20.77
N GLU A 87 3.56 -12.80 22.05
CA GLU A 87 3.86 -13.96 22.88
C GLU A 87 2.70 -14.97 22.89
N ILE A 88 3.02 -16.25 23.01
CA ILE A 88 2.06 -17.36 23.07
C ILE A 88 2.15 -18.02 24.43
N GLN A 89 1.03 -18.22 25.10
CA GLN A 89 0.96 -19.10 26.24
C GLN A 89 0.76 -20.55 25.76
N GLY A 90 1.75 -21.40 26.02
CA GLY A 90 1.68 -22.83 25.72
C GLY A 90 0.73 -23.61 26.63
N GLU A 91 0.43 -24.86 26.28
CA GLU A 91 -0.39 -25.77 27.11
C GLU A 91 0.24 -26.03 28.48
N ASP A 92 1.55 -25.86 28.61
CA ASP A 92 2.31 -25.98 29.87
C ASP A 92 2.33 -24.69 30.71
N ASN A 93 1.52 -23.71 30.37
CA ASN A 93 1.41 -22.35 30.95
C ASN A 93 2.68 -21.51 30.87
N LYS A 94 3.69 -21.90 30.07
CA LYS A 94 4.85 -21.05 29.81
C LYS A 94 4.60 -20.10 28.64
N ILE A 95 5.39 -19.04 28.60
CA ILE A 95 5.35 -18.04 27.54
C ILE A 95 6.43 -18.36 26.51
N TYR A 96 6.05 -18.33 25.25
CA TYR A 96 6.89 -18.66 24.10
C TYR A 96 6.87 -17.53 23.08
N LYS A 97 7.97 -17.39 22.35
CA LYS A 97 8.16 -16.45 21.24
C LYS A 97 8.78 -17.19 20.04
N PRO A 98 7.99 -17.98 19.30
CA PRO A 98 8.53 -18.79 18.20
C PRO A 98 9.26 -17.97 17.14
N TYR A 99 8.82 -16.73 16.91
CA TYR A 99 9.40 -15.79 15.97
C TYR A 99 10.76 -15.21 16.40
N GLU A 100 11.13 -15.35 17.68
CA GLU A 100 12.38 -14.80 18.18
C GLU A 100 13.58 -15.48 17.49
N LYS A 101 14.52 -14.70 16.97
CA LYS A 101 15.72 -15.16 16.26
C LYS A 101 15.47 -15.79 14.86
N THR A 102 14.26 -15.73 14.31
CA THR A 102 13.97 -16.25 12.96
C THR A 102 14.25 -15.21 11.88
N GLY A 103 14.38 -13.94 12.25
CA GLY A 103 14.56 -12.85 11.34
C GLY A 103 13.27 -12.39 10.63
N ILE A 104 12.13 -13.00 10.92
CA ILE A 104 10.82 -12.53 10.41
C ILE A 104 10.43 -11.22 11.11
N GLU A 105 9.88 -10.28 10.34
CA GLU A 105 9.53 -8.93 10.81
C GLU A 105 8.14 -8.52 10.33
N GLU A 106 7.62 -7.47 10.94
CA GLU A 106 6.40 -6.81 10.47
C GLU A 106 6.63 -6.22 9.08
N GLY A 107 5.70 -6.46 8.15
CA GLY A 107 5.81 -6.09 6.74
C GLY A 107 6.21 -7.26 5.83
N ASP A 108 6.68 -8.37 6.37
CA ASP A 108 6.97 -9.57 5.58
C ASP A 108 5.70 -10.20 5.04
N THR A 109 5.78 -10.74 3.83
CA THR A 109 4.67 -11.49 3.22
C THR A 109 5.02 -12.97 3.12
N ILE A 110 4.36 -13.80 3.92
CA ILE A 110 4.52 -15.26 3.90
C ILE A 110 3.86 -15.80 2.63
N ILE A 111 4.63 -16.55 1.83
CA ILE A 111 4.21 -17.08 0.52
C ILE A 111 4.14 -18.61 0.51
N ALA A 112 4.89 -19.29 1.37
CA ALA A 112 4.80 -20.74 1.50
C ALA A 112 5.18 -21.21 2.91
N VAL A 113 4.70 -22.40 3.28
CA VAL A 113 5.09 -23.15 4.49
C VAL A 113 5.35 -24.60 4.08
N ASN A 114 6.54 -25.11 4.40
CA ASN A 114 6.98 -26.47 4.02
C ASN A 114 6.77 -26.73 2.52
N ASN A 115 7.16 -25.79 1.64
CA ASN A 115 6.97 -25.83 0.20
C ASN A 115 5.50 -25.84 -0.29
N GLN A 116 4.53 -25.65 0.62
CA GLN A 116 3.13 -25.49 0.27
C GLN A 116 2.80 -24.00 0.16
N THR A 117 2.36 -23.56 -1.02
CA THR A 117 1.97 -22.16 -1.27
C THR A 117 0.81 -21.75 -0.34
N ILE A 118 0.91 -20.55 0.20
CA ILE A 118 -0.07 -19.94 1.10
C ILE A 118 -0.73 -18.76 0.36
N HIS A 119 -2.06 -18.78 0.29
CA HIS A 119 -2.86 -17.72 -0.33
C HIS A 119 -3.76 -16.99 0.66
N SER A 120 -4.03 -17.61 1.81
CA SER A 120 -4.95 -17.08 2.82
C SER A 120 -4.42 -17.36 4.23
N THR A 121 -4.98 -16.64 5.19
CA THR A 121 -4.73 -16.89 6.62
C THR A 121 -5.15 -18.31 7.03
N GLU A 122 -6.24 -18.82 6.45
CA GLU A 122 -6.72 -20.18 6.66
C GLU A 122 -5.72 -21.23 6.17
N ASP A 123 -5.08 -21.01 5.02
CA ASP A 123 -4.02 -21.90 4.52
C ASP A 123 -2.86 -21.97 5.50
N LEU A 124 -2.40 -20.79 5.98
CA LEU A 124 -1.33 -20.71 6.96
C LEU A 124 -1.68 -21.50 8.24
N ILE A 125 -2.86 -21.24 8.82
CA ILE A 125 -3.34 -21.92 10.01
C ILE A 125 -3.40 -23.43 9.78
N SER A 126 -3.92 -23.88 8.64
CA SER A 126 -4.00 -25.30 8.30
C SER A 126 -2.61 -25.95 8.20
N CYS A 127 -1.65 -25.30 7.55
CA CYS A 127 -0.27 -25.81 7.44
C CYS A 127 0.41 -25.90 8.78
N VAL A 128 0.28 -24.88 9.62
CA VAL A 128 0.85 -24.81 10.96
C VAL A 128 0.26 -25.92 11.87
N ASN A 129 -1.05 -26.12 11.84
CA ASN A 129 -1.69 -27.19 12.63
C ASN A 129 -1.30 -28.58 12.15
N LYS A 130 -1.15 -28.80 10.84
CA LYS A 130 -0.69 -30.09 10.27
C LYS A 130 0.73 -30.45 10.68
N SER A 131 1.54 -29.50 11.08
CA SER A 131 2.90 -29.77 11.55
C SER A 131 2.95 -30.51 12.89
N LEU A 132 1.84 -30.46 13.66
CA LEU A 132 1.73 -31.08 15.00
C LEU A 132 2.84 -30.63 15.97
N GLY A 133 3.30 -29.36 15.81
CA GLY A 133 4.37 -28.79 16.62
C GLY A 133 5.79 -29.10 16.12
N ASN A 134 5.94 -29.84 15.02
CA ASN A 134 7.24 -29.96 14.38
C ASN A 134 7.65 -28.63 13.74
N GLU A 135 8.95 -28.41 13.65
CA GLU A 135 9.51 -27.24 12.97
C GLU A 135 8.96 -27.12 11.54
N VAL A 136 8.58 -25.90 11.16
CA VAL A 136 8.11 -25.56 9.81
C VAL A 136 9.08 -24.59 9.15
N GLU A 137 9.29 -24.79 7.87
CA GLU A 137 10.04 -23.89 7.02
C GLU A 137 9.07 -22.88 6.42
N ILE A 138 9.39 -21.59 6.55
CA ILE A 138 8.54 -20.48 6.10
C ILE A 138 9.30 -19.68 5.06
N ASP A 139 8.74 -19.64 3.84
CA ASP A 139 9.21 -18.77 2.78
C ASP A 139 8.42 -17.45 2.82
N PHE A 140 9.13 -16.34 2.79
CA PHE A 140 8.52 -15.01 2.83
C PHE A 140 9.26 -14.03 1.92
N VAL A 141 8.61 -12.92 1.59
CA VAL A 141 9.16 -11.84 0.76
C VAL A 141 9.24 -10.57 1.60
N ARG A 142 10.41 -9.93 1.57
CA ARG A 142 10.70 -8.59 2.12
C ARG A 142 11.38 -7.76 1.05
N ASP A 143 10.88 -6.56 0.76
CA ASP A 143 11.46 -5.62 -0.24
C ASP A 143 11.77 -6.28 -1.61
N ASN A 144 10.88 -7.16 -2.07
CA ASN A 144 11.01 -7.99 -3.27
C ASN A 144 12.13 -9.06 -3.23
N GLU A 145 12.74 -9.31 -2.08
CA GLU A 145 13.69 -10.39 -1.88
C GLU A 145 13.01 -11.59 -1.23
N ALA A 146 13.25 -12.78 -1.79
CA ALA A 146 12.77 -14.03 -1.22
C ALA A 146 13.70 -14.48 -0.09
N LEU A 147 13.14 -14.68 1.07
CA LEU A 147 13.82 -15.10 2.30
C LEU A 147 13.15 -16.35 2.88
N GLN A 148 13.86 -17.03 3.76
CA GLN A 148 13.39 -18.25 4.40
C GLN A 148 13.83 -18.29 5.85
N CYS A 149 12.97 -18.83 6.72
CA CYS A 149 13.29 -19.13 8.11
C CYS A 149 12.62 -20.40 8.59
N SER A 150 13.15 -20.96 9.66
CA SER A 150 12.51 -22.10 10.37
C SER A 150 11.88 -21.59 11.66
N MET A 151 10.70 -22.13 11.97
CA MET A 151 9.94 -21.78 13.17
C MET A 151 9.24 -23.00 13.77
N THR A 152 9.30 -23.16 15.09
CA THR A 152 8.60 -24.25 15.78
C THR A 152 7.29 -23.73 16.35
N PRO A 153 6.12 -24.22 15.86
CA PRO A 153 4.83 -23.84 16.40
C PRO A 153 4.65 -24.30 17.84
N VAL A 154 3.97 -23.51 18.63
CA VAL A 154 3.66 -23.79 20.04
C VAL A 154 2.22 -24.26 20.17
N LYS A 155 2.01 -25.40 20.82
CA LYS A 155 0.68 -25.91 21.17
C LYS A 155 0.07 -25.06 22.29
N THR A 156 -1.13 -24.54 22.05
CA THR A 156 -1.88 -23.76 23.03
C THR A 156 -2.87 -24.65 23.79
N GLN A 157 -3.47 -24.13 24.88
CA GLN A 157 -4.51 -24.84 25.63
C GLN A 157 -5.75 -25.21 24.80
N GLY A 158 -5.98 -24.53 23.67
CA GLY A 158 -7.06 -24.80 22.72
C GLY A 158 -6.74 -25.89 21.70
N GLU A 159 -5.68 -26.69 21.91
CA GLU A 159 -5.17 -27.72 20.98
C GLU A 159 -4.68 -27.20 19.62
N GLU A 160 -4.67 -25.89 19.40
CA GLU A 160 -4.16 -25.25 18.20
C GLU A 160 -2.67 -24.97 18.31
N TYR A 161 -1.98 -25.05 17.17
CA TYR A 161 -0.57 -24.68 17.06
C TYR A 161 -0.46 -23.25 16.52
N LYS A 162 0.38 -22.43 17.15
CA LYS A 162 0.56 -21.01 16.80
C LYS A 162 2.03 -20.65 16.65
N LEU A 163 2.29 -19.67 15.77
CA LEU A 163 3.62 -19.10 15.52
C LEU A 163 3.85 -17.78 16.25
N GLY A 164 2.79 -17.17 16.83
CA GLY A 164 2.87 -15.85 17.45
C GLY A 164 2.90 -14.70 16.45
N LEU A 165 2.49 -14.96 15.22
CA LEU A 165 2.39 -13.95 14.17
C LEU A 165 0.95 -13.46 14.03
N TRP A 166 0.77 -12.15 13.98
CA TRP A 166 -0.47 -11.52 13.54
C TRP A 166 -0.38 -11.32 12.05
N VAL A 167 -1.36 -11.85 11.34
CA VAL A 167 -1.30 -11.90 9.87
C VAL A 167 -2.58 -11.40 9.22
N ARG A 168 -2.45 -10.94 7.98
CA ARG A 168 -3.56 -10.44 7.15
C ARG A 168 -3.35 -10.88 5.70
N ASP A 169 -4.39 -11.39 5.07
CA ASP A 169 -4.40 -11.78 3.64
C ASP A 169 -5.19 -10.82 2.76
N SER A 170 -5.93 -9.91 3.37
CA SER A 170 -6.72 -8.94 2.65
C SER A 170 -6.83 -7.63 3.41
N ALA A 171 -6.98 -6.57 2.67
CA ALA A 171 -7.32 -5.26 3.19
C ALA A 171 -8.62 -4.80 2.54
N ALA A 172 -9.56 -4.32 3.35
CA ALA A 172 -10.84 -3.83 2.86
C ALA A 172 -11.04 -2.38 3.29
N GLY A 173 -11.52 -1.56 2.38
CA GLY A 173 -11.82 -0.17 2.62
C GLY A 173 -13.09 0.26 1.92
N VAL A 174 -13.61 1.43 2.32
CA VAL A 174 -14.71 2.10 1.64
C VAL A 174 -14.15 3.35 0.96
N GLY A 175 -14.52 3.53 -0.29
CA GLY A 175 -14.12 4.68 -1.08
C GLY A 175 -15.30 5.24 -1.87
N THR A 176 -15.02 6.29 -2.61
CA THR A 176 -15.97 6.90 -3.55
C THR A 176 -15.39 6.81 -4.95
N VAL A 177 -16.14 6.23 -5.89
CA VAL A 177 -15.78 6.30 -7.32
C VAL A 177 -15.88 7.75 -7.74
N THR A 178 -14.75 8.33 -8.14
CA THR A 178 -14.62 9.76 -8.43
C THR A 178 -14.99 10.08 -9.86
N PHE A 179 -14.51 9.26 -10.81
CA PHE A 179 -14.83 9.41 -12.22
C PHE A 179 -14.70 8.07 -12.96
N TYR A 180 -15.33 8.05 -14.14
CA TYR A 180 -15.19 7.00 -15.14
C TYR A 180 -14.69 7.62 -16.45
N GLU A 181 -13.73 6.99 -17.07
CA GLU A 181 -13.20 7.35 -18.38
C GLU A 181 -13.72 6.39 -19.45
N PRO A 182 -14.60 6.85 -20.36
CA PRO A 182 -15.27 5.96 -21.31
C PRO A 182 -14.34 5.38 -22.38
N GLU A 183 -13.27 6.09 -22.75
CA GLU A 183 -12.36 5.70 -23.82
C GLU A 183 -11.50 4.49 -23.41
N SER A 184 -10.84 4.57 -22.26
CA SER A 184 -10.06 3.47 -21.69
C SER A 184 -10.90 2.46 -20.91
N LYS A 185 -12.17 2.77 -20.62
CA LYS A 185 -13.09 1.99 -19.76
C LYS A 185 -12.55 1.80 -18.35
N THR A 186 -11.80 2.76 -17.86
CA THR A 186 -11.24 2.77 -16.51
C THR A 186 -12.05 3.67 -15.59
N PHE A 187 -11.90 3.46 -14.30
CA PHE A 187 -12.46 4.34 -13.28
C PHE A 187 -11.42 4.64 -12.21
N ALA A 188 -11.57 5.77 -11.54
CA ALA A 188 -10.79 6.10 -10.36
C ALA A 188 -11.69 6.21 -9.14
N ALA A 189 -11.17 5.77 -8.01
CA ALA A 189 -11.83 5.89 -6.72
C ALA A 189 -10.86 6.45 -5.68
N LEU A 190 -11.37 7.25 -4.76
CA LEU A 190 -10.66 7.74 -3.59
C LEU A 190 -11.16 6.99 -2.37
N GLY A 191 -10.23 6.45 -1.60
CA GLY A 191 -10.51 5.75 -0.35
C GLY A 191 -9.56 6.20 0.76
N HIS A 192 -9.85 5.77 1.98
CA HIS A 192 -8.90 5.93 3.07
C HIS A 192 -7.73 4.95 2.91
N GLY A 193 -6.54 5.35 3.35
CA GLY A 193 -5.42 4.43 3.54
C GLY A 193 -5.78 3.40 4.62
N ILE A 194 -5.37 2.18 4.41
CA ILE A 194 -5.62 1.02 5.29
C ILE A 194 -4.34 0.75 6.07
#